data_0fb6364a776b4e055337edb83ca9f663
#
_entry.id   0fb6364a776b4e055337edb83ca9f663
#
_cell.length_a   1.000
_cell.length_b   1.000
_cell.length_c   1.000
_cell.angle_alpha   90.00
_cell.angle_beta   90.00
_cell.angle_gamma   90.00
#
_symmetry.space_group_name_H-M   'P 1'
#
loop_
_entity.id
_entity.type
_entity.pdbx_description
1 polymer ?
#
loop_
_entity_poly.entity_id
_entity_poly.type
_entity_poly.pdbx_seq_one_letter_code
_entity_poly.pdbx_strand_id
1 'polypeptide(L)'
;MALLSVPEKSKLNIIMIVSIFNDVIGPVMRGPSSSHCAAALRIGRLARDLMGEDIKDVLVEFDRNGSLPTTHESQGSDMGLFGGLLGWDAADERLPGSPQTLRNSGVNIRIEIVDAGDEHPNTYRLSLGNAREKHTLIAISTGGGMMEVINIDGFKVSLFGDYHETLLSVVGGGAALVKRLSELVEADEIQLHEQCGKQLVQVKAAHFLSDEMIAELRKICPTLCVQRLAPVLPIATRKDTQVPFTTCEEMLLHDAGRNTPLWKLAVQYEMARGNLTEPEVIAKMAEIVRILRRSIQQGIAGTQYDDRVLGPQSGKFFELMKGGRLLDGGALNRIVLYVSAMMEVKSSMGVIVAAPTAGACAALPGAVIGMAEEMKLSEDEMAKALLASGLIGTFIATRWTFAAEVGGCQAEGGSAAAMAAAALVTLAKGTLPQAVAAASMAFQSMLGLICDPVANRVEVPCLGKNVLAASNALSCANMALADYDPVIPFDEVIETAQRVAGQMPRELRCTALGGLSITKTSLAIEARLAEKKAAACGAASCGCSH
;
A
#
# COMPACT_ATOMS: atom_id res chain seq x y z
N MET A 1 -9.12 37.63 -10.77
CA MET A 1 -8.03 37.08 -9.93
C MET A 1 -8.60 36.90 -8.53
N ALA A 2 -9.16 35.73 -8.26
CA ALA A 2 -9.61 35.37 -6.93
C ALA A 2 -8.66 34.27 -6.45
N LEU A 3 -7.89 34.57 -5.41
CA LEU A 3 -7.07 33.63 -4.68
C LEU A 3 -8.03 32.63 -4.01
N LEU A 4 -8.10 31.40 -4.52
CA LEU A 4 -8.74 30.29 -3.82
C LEU A 4 -7.89 29.99 -2.59
N SER A 5 -8.42 30.29 -1.42
CA SER A 5 -7.87 29.93 -0.13
C SER A 5 -7.83 28.41 -0.02
N VAL A 6 -6.64 27.87 0.15
CA VAL A 6 -6.44 26.48 0.60
C VAL A 6 -7.13 26.34 1.97
N PRO A 7 -8.01 25.36 2.20
CA PRO A 7 -8.61 25.18 3.51
C PRO A 7 -7.51 24.91 4.54
N GLU A 8 -7.50 25.69 5.62
CA GLU A 8 -6.67 25.45 6.80
C GLU A 8 -6.90 24.02 7.30
N LYS A 9 -5.85 23.20 7.26
CA LYS A 9 -5.84 21.89 7.91
C LYS A 9 -6.15 22.10 9.38
N SER A 10 -7.25 21.52 9.85
CA SER A 10 -7.63 21.52 11.26
C SER A 10 -6.47 20.98 12.10
N LYS A 11 -6.05 21.74 13.10
CA LYS A 11 -4.98 21.39 14.04
C LYS A 11 -5.42 20.22 14.92
N LEU A 12 -5.11 19.02 14.49
CA LEU A 12 -4.91 17.80 15.27
C LEU A 12 -4.27 16.77 14.34
N ASN A 13 -3.10 17.13 13.79
CA ASN A 13 -2.31 16.18 13.03
C ASN A 13 -1.28 15.54 13.98
N ILE A 14 -1.59 14.36 14.49
CA ILE A 14 -0.53 13.38 14.73
C ILE A 14 -0.02 13.06 13.33
N ILE A 15 1.10 13.69 12.95
CA ILE A 15 1.76 13.36 11.67
C ILE A 15 2.28 11.93 11.85
N MET A 16 1.61 10.96 11.23
CA MET A 16 2.11 9.60 11.19
C MET A 16 3.49 9.62 10.53
N ILE A 17 4.51 9.20 11.27
CA ILE A 17 5.86 9.10 10.74
C ILE A 17 5.91 7.87 9.84
N VAL A 18 6.18 8.10 8.56
CA VAL A 18 6.23 7.07 7.51
C VAL A 18 7.32 6.03 7.85
N SER A 19 7.06 4.75 7.63
CA SER A 19 8.03 3.65 7.75
C SER A 19 8.39 3.09 6.37
N ILE A 20 9.64 2.76 6.15
CA ILE A 20 10.07 2.07 4.93
C ILE A 20 9.29 0.77 4.74
N PHE A 21 9.04 0.01 5.81
CA PHE A 21 8.40 -1.31 5.74
C PHE A 21 6.86 -1.28 5.77
N ASN A 22 6.26 -0.24 6.37
CA ASN A 22 4.80 -0.13 6.41
C ASN A 22 4.24 0.49 5.14
N ASP A 23 4.90 1.58 4.69
CA ASP A 23 4.31 2.55 3.76
C ASP A 23 4.94 2.48 2.36
N VAL A 24 6.20 1.99 2.24
CA VAL A 24 6.98 2.17 1.02
C VAL A 24 7.37 0.84 0.36
N ILE A 25 7.99 -0.09 1.10
CA ILE A 25 8.40 -1.42 0.60
C ILE A 25 7.67 -2.48 1.41
N GLY A 26 6.44 -2.68 1.08
CA GLY A 26 5.44 -3.52 1.72
C GLY A 26 4.04 -3.08 1.30
N PRO A 27 3.04 -3.90 1.59
CA PRO A 27 3.10 -5.23 2.19
C PRO A 27 3.59 -6.33 1.24
N VAL A 28 3.99 -7.46 1.82
CA VAL A 28 4.04 -8.74 1.09
C VAL A 28 2.61 -9.19 0.87
N MET A 29 2.20 -9.40 -0.38
CA MET A 29 0.79 -9.59 -0.71
C MET A 29 0.56 -10.41 -1.96
N ARG A 30 -0.70 -10.78 -2.19
CA ARG A 30 -1.28 -11.25 -3.46
C ARG A 30 -2.32 -10.25 -3.95
N GLY A 31 -2.61 -10.27 -5.21
CA GLY A 31 -3.66 -9.44 -5.80
C GLY A 31 -3.17 -8.29 -6.66
N PRO A 32 -4.09 -7.75 -7.48
CA PRO A 32 -3.73 -6.84 -8.55
C PRO A 32 -3.37 -5.43 -8.08
N SER A 33 -3.95 -4.97 -6.95
CA SER A 33 -3.77 -3.59 -6.46
C SER A 33 -3.60 -3.57 -4.94
N SER A 34 -2.59 -2.86 -4.44
CA SER A 34 -2.36 -2.70 -2.99
C SER A 34 -3.42 -1.83 -2.33
N SER A 35 -3.84 -0.74 -2.96
CA SER A 35 -4.90 0.15 -2.45
C SER A 35 -6.28 -0.50 -2.44
N HIS A 36 -6.52 -1.50 -3.30
CA HIS A 36 -7.79 -2.23 -3.33
C HIS A 36 -7.72 -3.53 -2.53
N CYS A 37 -6.71 -4.37 -2.73
CA CYS A 37 -6.66 -5.69 -2.09
C CYS A 37 -6.07 -5.64 -0.68
N ALA A 38 -4.83 -5.15 -0.51
CA ALA A 38 -4.15 -5.20 0.78
C ALA A 38 -4.74 -4.22 1.81
N ALA A 39 -5.12 -3.00 1.39
CA ALA A 39 -5.79 -2.05 2.27
C ALA A 39 -7.16 -2.57 2.70
N ALA A 40 -7.97 -3.09 1.77
CA ALA A 40 -9.27 -3.68 2.10
C ALA A 40 -9.15 -4.87 3.07
N LEU A 41 -8.11 -5.70 2.89
CA LEU A 41 -7.83 -6.81 3.82
C LEU A 41 -7.54 -6.31 5.23
N ARG A 42 -6.73 -5.27 5.38
CA ARG A 42 -6.45 -4.65 6.68
C ARG A 42 -7.70 -4.06 7.31
N ILE A 43 -8.55 -3.37 6.51
CA ILE A 43 -9.86 -2.88 6.94
C ILE A 43 -10.74 -4.05 7.41
N GLY A 44 -10.80 -5.14 6.66
CA GLY A 44 -11.56 -6.34 7.01
C GLY A 44 -11.07 -6.99 8.31
N ARG A 45 -9.76 -7.02 8.57
CA ARG A 45 -9.21 -7.53 9.84
C ARG A 45 -9.63 -6.68 11.03
N LEU A 46 -9.54 -5.34 10.92
CA LEU A 46 -10.00 -4.45 11.98
C LEU A 46 -11.53 -4.54 12.19
N ALA A 47 -12.31 -4.70 11.12
CA ALA A 47 -13.74 -4.93 11.19
C ALA A 47 -14.07 -6.26 11.91
N ARG A 48 -13.30 -7.32 11.64
CA ARG A 48 -13.41 -8.60 12.34
C ARG A 48 -13.11 -8.45 13.84
N ASP A 49 -12.04 -7.77 14.17
CA ASP A 49 -11.65 -7.52 15.58
C ASP A 49 -12.72 -6.70 16.31
N LEU A 50 -13.29 -5.68 15.66
CA LEU A 50 -14.36 -4.85 16.20
C LEU A 50 -15.60 -5.67 16.61
N MET A 51 -15.90 -6.74 15.85
CA MET A 51 -17.01 -7.67 16.09
C MET A 51 -16.64 -8.86 16.99
N GLY A 52 -15.46 -8.89 17.60
CA GLY A 52 -14.99 -10.02 18.39
C GLY A 52 -15.02 -11.35 17.63
N GLU A 53 -14.75 -11.31 16.32
CA GLU A 53 -14.71 -12.46 15.38
C GLU A 53 -16.07 -13.10 15.04
N ASP A 54 -17.20 -12.66 15.61
CA ASP A 54 -18.54 -13.20 15.36
C ASP A 54 -19.33 -12.27 14.43
N ILE A 55 -19.18 -12.45 13.13
CA ILE A 55 -19.86 -11.66 12.08
C ILE A 55 -20.91 -12.51 11.39
N LYS A 56 -22.14 -11.98 11.22
CA LYS A 56 -23.24 -12.64 10.50
C LYS A 56 -23.74 -11.82 9.31
N ASP A 57 -23.77 -10.50 9.46
CA ASP A 57 -24.25 -9.58 8.42
C ASP A 57 -23.18 -8.52 8.15
N VAL A 58 -22.90 -8.28 6.89
CA VAL A 58 -21.99 -7.24 6.39
C VAL A 58 -22.67 -6.49 5.25
N LEU A 59 -22.88 -5.19 5.43
CA LEU A 59 -23.22 -4.26 4.36
C LEU A 59 -21.98 -3.41 4.05
N VAL A 60 -21.56 -3.39 2.80
CA VAL A 60 -20.48 -2.55 2.28
C VAL A 60 -21.11 -1.50 1.37
N GLU A 61 -20.85 -0.24 1.63
CA GLU A 61 -21.33 0.87 0.79
C GLU A 61 -20.16 1.62 0.19
N PHE A 62 -20.25 1.92 -1.10
CA PHE A 62 -19.28 2.72 -1.85
C PHE A 62 -19.95 3.98 -2.42
N ASP A 63 -19.29 5.13 -2.29
CA ASP A 63 -19.77 6.37 -2.90
C ASP A 63 -19.73 6.26 -4.43
N ARG A 64 -20.84 6.63 -5.09
CA ARG A 64 -21.00 6.63 -6.56
C ARG A 64 -19.91 7.42 -7.28
N ASN A 65 -19.41 8.49 -6.67
CA ASN A 65 -18.39 9.38 -7.23
C ASN A 65 -16.97 8.93 -6.91
N GLY A 66 -16.81 7.88 -6.09
CA GLY A 66 -15.51 7.29 -5.76
C GLY A 66 -14.90 6.49 -6.93
N SER A 67 -13.79 5.80 -6.66
CA SER A 67 -13.18 4.85 -7.60
C SER A 67 -13.72 3.43 -7.43
N LEU A 68 -14.13 3.06 -6.23
CA LEU A 68 -14.55 1.71 -5.87
C LEU A 68 -15.73 1.16 -6.65
N PRO A 69 -16.80 1.94 -7.00
CA PRO A 69 -17.90 1.42 -7.78
C PRO A 69 -17.52 0.70 -9.07
N THR A 70 -16.44 1.15 -9.72
CA THR A 70 -15.97 0.56 -10.98
C THR A 70 -14.78 -0.39 -10.80
N THR A 71 -14.15 -0.42 -9.62
CA THR A 71 -12.87 -1.09 -9.43
C THR A 71 -12.86 -2.17 -8.35
N HIS A 72 -13.84 -2.17 -7.42
CA HIS A 72 -13.79 -3.01 -6.21
C HIS A 72 -13.62 -4.51 -6.53
N GLU A 73 -14.35 -5.02 -7.50
CA GLU A 73 -14.26 -6.43 -7.89
C GLU A 73 -13.01 -6.72 -8.70
N SER A 74 -12.76 -5.92 -9.75
CA SER A 74 -11.71 -6.15 -10.73
C SER A 74 -10.29 -5.92 -10.18
N GLN A 75 -10.14 -5.04 -9.20
CA GLN A 75 -8.86 -4.71 -8.56
C GLN A 75 -8.68 -5.33 -7.18
N GLY A 76 -9.64 -6.16 -6.73
CA GLY A 76 -9.48 -7.06 -5.59
C GLY A 76 -9.90 -6.50 -4.23
N SER A 77 -10.70 -5.42 -4.16
CA SER A 77 -11.24 -4.93 -2.88
C SER A 77 -12.10 -5.98 -2.19
N ASP A 78 -13.03 -6.60 -2.92
CA ASP A 78 -13.90 -7.64 -2.37
C ASP A 78 -13.10 -8.80 -1.83
N MET A 79 -12.14 -9.28 -2.63
CA MET A 79 -11.24 -10.36 -2.26
C MET A 79 -10.43 -10.02 -1.01
N GLY A 80 -9.86 -8.82 -0.95
CA GLY A 80 -9.10 -8.36 0.20
C GLY A 80 -9.96 -8.21 1.45
N LEU A 81 -11.06 -7.48 1.35
CA LEU A 81 -11.98 -7.23 2.47
C LEU A 81 -12.49 -8.54 3.07
N PHE A 82 -12.94 -9.47 2.22
CA PHE A 82 -13.48 -10.74 2.67
C PHE A 82 -12.39 -11.65 3.26
N GLY A 83 -11.17 -11.62 2.70
CA GLY A 83 -10.02 -12.29 3.31
C GLY A 83 -9.70 -11.75 4.71
N GLY A 84 -9.78 -10.42 4.89
CA GLY A 84 -9.61 -9.77 6.18
C GLY A 84 -10.68 -10.16 7.19
N LEU A 85 -11.96 -10.19 6.78
CA LEU A 85 -13.08 -10.68 7.61
C LEU A 85 -12.92 -12.16 8.01
N LEU A 86 -12.23 -12.96 7.19
CA LEU A 86 -11.85 -14.34 7.51
C LEU A 86 -10.59 -14.44 8.40
N GLY A 87 -9.93 -13.34 8.70
CA GLY A 87 -8.70 -13.28 9.50
C GLY A 87 -7.43 -13.70 8.74
N TRP A 88 -7.45 -13.69 7.40
CA TRP A 88 -6.30 -14.08 6.58
C TRP A 88 -5.29 -12.94 6.44
N ASP A 89 -4.06 -13.30 6.02
CA ASP A 89 -3.01 -12.35 5.68
C ASP A 89 -3.01 -12.00 4.18
N ALA A 90 -2.40 -10.87 3.83
CA ALA A 90 -2.38 -10.37 2.46
C ALA A 90 -1.63 -11.28 1.47
N ALA A 91 -0.73 -12.16 1.95
CA ALA A 91 -0.01 -13.14 1.15
C ALA A 91 -0.64 -14.55 1.18
N ASP A 92 -1.77 -14.75 1.87
CA ASP A 92 -2.42 -16.04 2.02
C ASP A 92 -2.82 -16.61 0.64
N GLU A 93 -2.48 -17.88 0.39
CA GLU A 93 -2.76 -18.55 -0.90
C GLU A 93 -4.26 -18.74 -1.17
N ARG A 94 -5.08 -18.76 -0.12
CA ARG A 94 -6.54 -18.91 -0.21
C ARG A 94 -7.25 -17.63 -0.63
N LEU A 95 -6.55 -16.48 -0.63
CA LEU A 95 -7.14 -15.17 -0.84
C LEU A 95 -8.03 -15.04 -2.10
N PRO A 96 -7.67 -15.63 -3.26
CA PRO A 96 -8.54 -15.62 -4.44
C PRO A 96 -9.91 -16.25 -4.23
N GLY A 97 -10.01 -17.20 -3.30
CA GLY A 97 -11.24 -17.90 -2.93
C GLY A 97 -12.04 -17.25 -1.78
N SER A 98 -11.57 -16.13 -1.23
CA SER A 98 -12.19 -15.51 -0.05
C SER A 98 -13.67 -15.15 -0.23
N PRO A 99 -14.17 -14.66 -1.41
CA PRO A 99 -15.57 -14.37 -1.56
C PRO A 99 -16.46 -15.60 -1.41
N GLN A 100 -16.04 -16.72 -1.94
CA GLN A 100 -16.80 -17.98 -1.82
C GLN A 100 -16.69 -18.56 -0.41
N THR A 101 -15.50 -18.53 0.19
CA THR A 101 -15.27 -19.03 1.55
C THR A 101 -16.11 -18.27 2.57
N LEU A 102 -16.18 -16.95 2.46
CA LEU A 102 -16.96 -16.13 3.39
C LEU A 102 -18.48 -16.40 3.26
N ARG A 103 -19.01 -16.55 2.04
CA ARG A 103 -20.40 -16.97 1.84
C ARG A 103 -20.68 -18.34 2.47
N ASN A 104 -19.78 -19.29 2.27
CA ASN A 104 -19.90 -20.65 2.81
C ASN A 104 -19.82 -20.70 4.36
N SER A 105 -19.22 -19.68 5.00
CA SER A 105 -19.19 -19.56 6.46
C SER A 105 -20.52 -19.05 7.06
N GLY A 106 -21.52 -18.77 6.22
CA GLY A 106 -22.84 -18.31 6.64
C GLY A 106 -22.93 -16.81 6.92
N VAL A 107 -21.94 -16.04 6.49
CA VAL A 107 -21.99 -14.57 6.54
C VAL A 107 -22.80 -14.03 5.36
N ASN A 108 -23.81 -13.23 5.66
CA ASN A 108 -24.61 -12.53 4.65
C ASN A 108 -23.91 -11.23 4.26
N ILE A 109 -23.53 -11.10 2.98
CA ILE A 109 -22.80 -9.93 2.47
C ILE A 109 -23.62 -9.24 1.39
N ARG A 110 -23.73 -7.92 1.51
CA ARG A 110 -24.30 -7.04 0.48
C ARG A 110 -23.33 -5.91 0.18
N ILE A 111 -23.25 -5.53 -1.10
CA ILE A 111 -22.49 -4.36 -1.56
C ILE A 111 -23.49 -3.43 -2.24
N GLU A 112 -23.50 -2.16 -1.85
CA GLU A 112 -24.41 -1.15 -2.37
C GLU A 112 -23.62 0.09 -2.82
N ILE A 113 -24.08 0.71 -3.92
CA ILE A 113 -23.53 1.97 -4.43
C ILE A 113 -24.48 3.09 -4.03
N VAL A 114 -23.96 4.02 -3.23
CA VAL A 114 -24.75 5.08 -2.61
C VAL A 114 -24.22 6.47 -3.00
N ASP A 115 -25.01 7.50 -2.73
CA ASP A 115 -24.62 8.90 -2.88
C ASP A 115 -24.23 9.44 -1.48
N ALA A 116 -23.04 9.04 -0.99
CA ALA A 116 -22.57 9.38 0.35
C ALA A 116 -21.88 10.74 0.43
N GLY A 117 -21.34 11.24 -0.68
CA GLY A 117 -20.57 12.49 -0.73
C GLY A 117 -19.20 12.38 -0.06
N ASP A 118 -18.55 11.23 -0.17
CA ASP A 118 -17.24 10.98 0.43
C ASP A 118 -16.16 11.82 -0.26
N GLU A 119 -15.31 12.46 0.55
CA GLU A 119 -14.20 13.29 0.03
C GLU A 119 -13.07 12.43 -0.57
N HIS A 120 -12.84 11.22 -0.02
CA HIS A 120 -11.78 10.33 -0.50
C HIS A 120 -12.33 9.29 -1.47
N PRO A 121 -11.73 9.10 -2.68
CA PRO A 121 -12.24 8.19 -3.71
C PRO A 121 -12.28 6.71 -3.30
N ASN A 122 -11.46 6.30 -2.35
CA ASN A 122 -11.36 4.92 -1.85
C ASN A 122 -11.91 4.80 -0.43
N THR A 123 -13.15 5.25 -0.20
CA THR A 123 -13.85 5.13 1.08
C THR A 123 -14.65 3.84 1.16
N TYR A 124 -14.47 3.11 2.26
CA TYR A 124 -15.20 1.90 2.64
C TYR A 124 -16.12 2.23 3.80
N ARG A 125 -17.44 2.06 3.63
CA ARG A 125 -18.45 2.17 4.67
C ARG A 125 -18.95 0.77 4.98
N LEU A 126 -18.74 0.30 6.20
CA LEU A 126 -19.12 -1.02 6.65
C LEU A 126 -20.18 -0.91 7.73
N SER A 127 -21.30 -1.65 7.57
CA SER A 127 -22.24 -1.95 8.64
C SER A 127 -22.14 -3.43 8.97
N LEU A 128 -21.74 -3.73 10.19
CA LEU A 128 -21.43 -5.07 10.68
C LEU A 128 -22.45 -5.48 11.71
N GLY A 129 -22.87 -6.74 11.74
CA GLY A 129 -23.85 -7.20 12.71
C GLY A 129 -23.82 -8.69 12.99
N ASN A 130 -24.34 -9.03 14.19
CA ASN A 130 -24.74 -10.36 14.60
C ASN A 130 -26.01 -10.28 15.46
N ALA A 131 -26.41 -11.37 16.13
CA ALA A 131 -27.60 -11.40 16.97
C ALA A 131 -27.50 -10.52 18.24
N ARG A 132 -26.29 -10.09 18.63
CA ARG A 132 -26.01 -9.40 19.90
C ARG A 132 -25.69 -7.93 19.73
N GLU A 133 -24.95 -7.58 18.68
CA GLU A 133 -24.39 -6.25 18.50
C GLU A 133 -24.33 -5.82 17.03
N LYS A 134 -24.25 -4.52 16.82
CA LYS A 134 -24.07 -3.91 15.50
C LYS A 134 -23.05 -2.79 15.62
N HIS A 135 -22.13 -2.74 14.65
CA HIS A 135 -21.12 -1.69 14.56
C HIS A 135 -21.08 -1.10 13.16
N THR A 136 -20.66 0.15 13.07
CA THR A 136 -20.34 0.83 11.82
C THR A 136 -18.86 1.20 11.81
N LEU A 137 -18.22 1.06 10.66
CA LEU A 137 -16.81 1.42 10.45
C LEU A 137 -16.69 2.14 9.12
N ILE A 138 -16.07 3.32 9.11
CA ILE A 138 -15.71 4.02 7.88
C ILE A 138 -14.19 4.11 7.81
N ALA A 139 -13.63 3.64 6.72
CA ALA A 139 -12.20 3.65 6.48
C ALA A 139 -11.87 4.14 5.07
N ILE A 140 -10.67 4.69 4.90
CA ILE A 140 -10.12 5.09 3.60
C ILE A 140 -8.86 4.29 3.28
N SER A 141 -8.66 3.97 2.01
CA SER A 141 -7.39 3.44 1.53
C SER A 141 -6.53 4.59 1.01
N THR A 142 -5.39 4.84 1.67
CA THR A 142 -4.53 6.00 1.39
C THR A 142 -3.44 5.72 0.34
N GLY A 143 -3.40 4.49 -0.20
CA GLY A 143 -2.43 4.06 -1.22
C GLY A 143 -1.34 3.13 -0.66
N GLY A 144 -0.65 2.41 -1.54
CA GLY A 144 0.43 1.50 -1.13
C GLY A 144 0.00 0.30 -0.25
N GLY A 145 -1.30 0.13 0.00
CA GLY A 145 -1.82 -0.86 0.96
C GLY A 145 -2.07 -0.27 2.34
N MET A 146 -1.83 1.03 2.53
CA MET A 146 -2.14 1.76 3.75
C MET A 146 -3.62 2.10 3.82
N MET A 147 -4.15 2.21 5.03
CA MET A 147 -5.53 2.58 5.30
C MET A 147 -5.62 3.41 6.59
N GLU A 148 -6.70 4.13 6.75
CA GLU A 148 -7.07 4.80 7.98
C GLU A 148 -8.54 4.53 8.29
N VAL A 149 -8.85 4.07 9.51
CA VAL A 149 -10.22 4.08 10.01
C VAL A 149 -10.50 5.46 10.57
N ILE A 150 -11.48 6.15 9.97
CA ILE A 150 -11.82 7.54 10.29
C ILE A 150 -13.09 7.68 11.12
N ASN A 151 -13.89 6.62 11.23
CA ASN A 151 -15.09 6.60 12.05
C ASN A 151 -15.41 5.19 12.54
N ILE A 152 -15.81 5.07 13.80
CA ILE A 152 -16.39 3.87 14.41
C ILE A 152 -17.64 4.28 15.19
N ASP A 153 -18.79 3.69 14.87
CA ASP A 153 -20.09 3.93 15.53
C ASP A 153 -20.49 5.41 15.63
N GLY A 154 -20.09 6.20 14.63
CA GLY A 154 -20.29 7.63 14.58
C GLY A 154 -19.15 8.45 15.20
N PHE A 155 -18.33 7.90 16.06
CA PHE A 155 -17.18 8.61 16.63
C PHE A 155 -16.10 8.84 15.59
N LYS A 156 -15.61 10.06 15.48
CA LYS A 156 -14.43 10.38 14.68
C LYS A 156 -13.20 9.84 15.38
N VAL A 157 -12.49 8.94 14.72
CA VAL A 157 -11.25 8.33 15.20
C VAL A 157 -10.18 8.46 14.13
N SER A 158 -8.93 8.10 14.46
CA SER A 158 -7.83 7.98 13.49
C SER A 158 -7.00 6.75 13.87
N LEU A 159 -7.22 5.63 13.16
CA LEU A 159 -6.54 4.36 13.39
C LEU A 159 -5.87 3.91 12.09
N PHE A 160 -4.56 3.79 12.13
CA PHE A 160 -3.75 3.31 10.99
C PHE A 160 -3.43 1.81 11.08
N GLY A 161 -3.81 1.15 12.18
CA GLY A 161 -3.55 -0.27 12.42
C GLY A 161 -2.09 -0.56 12.82
N ASP A 162 -1.44 0.37 13.47
CA ASP A 162 -0.05 0.32 13.93
C ASP A 162 0.10 0.23 15.46
N TYR A 163 -1.03 0.20 16.18
CA TYR A 163 -1.12 0.02 17.63
C TYR A 163 -2.02 -1.16 18.01
N HIS A 164 -1.86 -1.65 19.25
CA HIS A 164 -2.93 -2.37 19.91
C HIS A 164 -3.95 -1.34 20.42
N GLU A 165 -5.10 -1.31 19.77
CA GLU A 165 -6.18 -0.38 20.10
C GLU A 165 -7.16 -1.05 21.07
N THR A 166 -7.40 -0.45 22.23
CA THR A 166 -8.51 -0.85 23.11
C THR A 166 -9.55 0.26 23.11
N LEU A 167 -10.75 -0.06 22.63
CA LEU A 167 -11.90 0.84 22.57
C LEU A 167 -12.84 0.52 23.72
N LEU A 168 -13.16 1.52 24.53
CA LEU A 168 -13.99 1.41 25.72
C LEU A 168 -15.23 2.28 25.54
N SER A 169 -16.37 1.66 25.20
CA SER A 169 -17.64 2.36 24.99
C SER A 169 -18.45 2.43 26.29
N VAL A 170 -18.90 3.63 26.65
CA VAL A 170 -19.67 3.88 27.89
C VAL A 170 -20.78 4.92 27.67
N VAL A 171 -21.79 4.89 28.57
CA VAL A 171 -22.80 5.93 28.67
C VAL A 171 -22.49 6.75 29.91
N GLY A 172 -21.64 7.76 29.76
CA GLY A 172 -21.12 8.58 30.86
C GLY A 172 -19.93 7.94 31.61
N GLY A 173 -19.20 8.74 32.37
CA GLY A 173 -18.04 8.30 33.15
C GLY A 173 -16.71 8.20 32.36
N GLY A 174 -16.67 8.58 31.09
CA GLY A 174 -15.45 8.50 30.26
C GLY A 174 -14.27 9.28 30.83
N ALA A 175 -14.48 10.47 31.38
CA ALA A 175 -13.43 11.25 32.02
C ALA A 175 -12.80 10.55 33.24
N ALA A 176 -13.62 9.84 34.04
CA ALA A 176 -13.12 9.05 35.17
C ALA A 176 -12.30 7.84 34.70
N LEU A 177 -12.72 7.20 33.57
CA LEU A 177 -11.95 6.12 32.93
C LEU A 177 -10.60 6.63 32.44
N VAL A 178 -10.58 7.76 31.72
CA VAL A 178 -9.31 8.36 31.22
C VAL A 178 -8.36 8.65 32.37
N LYS A 179 -8.86 9.28 33.46
CA LYS A 179 -8.03 9.53 34.63
C LYS A 179 -7.45 8.23 35.21
N ARG A 180 -8.28 7.20 35.38
CA ARG A 180 -7.83 5.92 35.95
C ARG A 180 -6.86 5.19 35.03
N LEU A 181 -7.11 5.21 33.72
CA LEU A 181 -6.19 4.64 32.72
C LEU A 181 -4.82 5.30 32.75
N SER A 182 -4.75 6.63 32.87
CA SER A 182 -3.48 7.37 32.96
C SER A 182 -2.65 7.01 34.20
N GLU A 183 -3.28 6.45 35.24
CA GLU A 183 -2.60 5.95 36.44
C GLU A 183 -2.17 4.48 36.32
N LEU A 184 -2.88 3.67 35.51
CA LEU A 184 -2.70 2.21 35.45
C LEU A 184 -1.84 1.74 34.29
N VAL A 185 -1.78 2.51 33.20
CA VAL A 185 -1.24 2.04 31.92
C VAL A 185 -0.25 3.03 31.36
N GLU A 186 0.89 2.52 30.92
CA GLU A 186 1.80 3.26 30.06
C GLU A 186 1.28 3.19 28.62
N ALA A 187 0.29 4.03 28.28
CA ALA A 187 -0.28 4.14 26.96
C ALA A 187 0.42 5.23 26.14
N ASP A 188 0.56 4.98 24.86
CA ASP A 188 1.08 5.99 23.92
C ASP A 188 0.05 7.12 23.73
N GLU A 189 -1.25 6.79 23.75
CA GLU A 189 -2.33 7.77 23.65
C GLU A 189 -3.60 7.28 24.35
N ILE A 190 -4.29 8.17 25.06
CA ILE A 190 -5.64 7.95 25.61
C ILE A 190 -6.50 9.13 25.20
N GLN A 191 -7.53 8.88 24.37
CA GLN A 191 -8.44 9.91 23.88
C GLN A 191 -9.87 9.62 24.32
N LEU A 192 -10.61 10.68 24.70
CA LEU A 192 -12.04 10.64 24.97
C LEU A 192 -12.78 11.28 23.80
N HIS A 193 -13.64 10.50 23.14
CA HIS A 193 -14.55 10.96 22.11
C HIS A 193 -15.97 11.01 22.67
N GLU A 194 -16.71 12.07 22.33
CA GLU A 194 -18.10 12.25 22.80
C GLU A 194 -19.02 12.51 21.60
N GLN A 195 -20.15 11.80 21.56
CA GLN A 195 -21.16 12.00 20.51
C GLN A 195 -22.54 11.56 21.00
N CYS A 196 -23.53 12.45 20.87
CA CYS A 196 -24.94 12.17 21.15
C CYS A 196 -25.18 11.48 22.50
N GLY A 197 -24.46 11.90 23.57
CA GLY A 197 -24.58 11.34 24.92
C GLY A 197 -23.87 9.99 25.12
N LYS A 198 -23.23 9.45 24.12
CA LYS A 198 -22.32 8.30 24.21
C LYS A 198 -20.88 8.76 24.28
N GLN A 199 -20.03 7.97 24.90
CA GLN A 199 -18.60 8.26 25.05
C GLN A 199 -17.79 7.03 24.63
N LEU A 200 -16.68 7.26 23.92
CA LEU A 200 -15.69 6.26 23.54
C LEU A 200 -14.33 6.70 24.08
N VAL A 201 -13.72 5.88 24.92
CA VAL A 201 -12.32 6.05 25.31
C VAL A 201 -11.46 5.14 24.44
N GLN A 202 -10.60 5.74 23.63
CA GLN A 202 -9.64 5.06 22.77
C GLN A 202 -8.28 5.03 23.46
N VAL A 203 -7.68 3.84 23.56
CA VAL A 203 -6.36 3.61 24.15
C VAL A 203 -5.44 3.00 23.10
N LYS A 204 -4.37 3.70 22.76
CA LYS A 204 -3.28 3.20 21.91
C LYS A 204 -2.10 2.82 22.78
N ALA A 205 -1.63 1.57 22.67
CA ALA A 205 -0.53 1.07 23.49
C ALA A 205 0.27 -0.04 22.76
N ALA A 206 1.42 -0.42 23.34
CA ALA A 206 2.22 -1.54 22.85
C ALA A 206 1.52 -2.90 23.02
N HIS A 207 0.60 -2.99 23.97
CA HIS A 207 -0.16 -4.20 24.31
C HIS A 207 -1.61 -3.82 24.64
N PHE A 208 -2.53 -4.78 24.51
CA PHE A 208 -3.89 -4.59 24.98
C PHE A 208 -3.95 -4.40 26.49
N LEU A 209 -4.99 -3.71 26.97
CA LEU A 209 -5.34 -3.68 28.38
C LEU A 209 -5.59 -5.12 28.87
N SER A 210 -5.02 -5.48 30.03
CA SER A 210 -5.22 -6.81 30.60
C SER A 210 -6.66 -6.97 31.14
N ASP A 211 -7.10 -8.21 31.32
CA ASP A 211 -8.43 -8.49 31.85
C ASP A 211 -8.59 -8.02 33.30
N GLU A 212 -7.50 -7.99 34.09
CA GLU A 212 -7.47 -7.42 35.45
C GLU A 212 -7.71 -5.90 35.40
N MET A 213 -7.06 -5.19 34.47
CA MET A 213 -7.29 -3.75 34.27
C MET A 213 -8.73 -3.48 33.85
N ILE A 214 -9.26 -4.25 32.91
CA ILE A 214 -10.66 -4.14 32.48
C ILE A 214 -11.62 -4.39 33.67
N ALA A 215 -11.34 -5.38 34.52
CA ALA A 215 -12.14 -5.65 35.73
C ALA A 215 -12.12 -4.46 36.72
N GLU A 216 -10.98 -3.77 36.84
CA GLU A 216 -10.91 -2.52 37.64
C GLU A 216 -11.75 -1.39 37.02
N LEU A 217 -11.66 -1.20 35.71
CA LEU A 217 -12.42 -0.17 34.99
C LEU A 217 -13.95 -0.42 35.09
N ARG A 218 -14.37 -1.68 35.10
CA ARG A 218 -15.79 -2.06 35.30
C ARG A 218 -16.32 -1.72 36.69
N LYS A 219 -15.46 -1.54 37.70
CA LYS A 219 -15.90 -1.01 39.02
C LYS A 219 -16.32 0.45 38.91
N ILE A 220 -15.74 1.22 37.98
CA ILE A 220 -16.09 2.62 37.72
C ILE A 220 -17.30 2.71 36.79
N CYS A 221 -17.29 1.91 35.71
CA CYS A 221 -18.33 1.86 34.70
C CYS A 221 -18.80 0.41 34.49
N PRO A 222 -19.83 -0.09 35.21
CA PRO A 222 -20.28 -1.48 35.10
C PRO A 222 -20.79 -1.89 33.73
N THR A 223 -21.27 -0.94 32.91
CA THR A 223 -21.79 -1.16 31.55
C THR A 223 -20.74 -1.02 30.49
N LEU A 224 -19.45 -1.05 30.86
CA LEU A 224 -18.32 -0.90 29.94
C LEU A 224 -18.29 -2.01 28.88
N CYS A 225 -18.41 -1.62 27.60
CA CYS A 225 -18.12 -2.49 26.46
C CYS A 225 -16.67 -2.30 26.01
N VAL A 226 -16.01 -3.40 25.66
CA VAL A 226 -14.58 -3.42 25.31
C VAL A 226 -14.39 -4.10 23.97
N GLN A 227 -13.79 -3.41 23.00
CA GLN A 227 -13.31 -3.96 21.76
C GLN A 227 -11.78 -3.84 21.71
N ARG A 228 -11.11 -4.86 21.15
CA ARG A 228 -9.65 -4.92 21.00
C ARG A 228 -9.32 -5.13 19.53
N LEU A 229 -8.63 -4.16 18.92
CA LEU A 229 -8.21 -4.21 17.53
C LEU A 229 -6.70 -4.41 17.50
N ALA A 230 -6.27 -5.54 16.94
CA ALA A 230 -4.86 -5.87 16.81
C ALA A 230 -4.18 -5.05 15.70
N PRO A 231 -2.88 -4.76 15.81
CA PRO A 231 -2.16 -4.08 14.74
C PRO A 231 -2.13 -4.95 13.47
N VAL A 232 -2.27 -4.28 12.33
CA VAL A 232 -2.23 -4.91 10.99
C VAL A 232 -0.99 -4.49 10.20
N LEU A 233 -0.16 -3.61 10.76
CA LEU A 233 1.10 -3.16 10.17
C LEU A 233 2.30 -3.88 10.81
N PRO A 234 3.38 -4.15 10.03
CA PRO A 234 4.55 -4.90 10.51
C PRO A 234 5.46 -4.12 11.47
N ILE A 235 5.38 -2.79 11.45
CA ILE A 235 6.16 -1.90 12.36
C ILE A 235 5.16 -1.07 13.17
N ALA A 236 5.17 -1.28 14.49
CA ALA A 236 4.36 -0.50 15.41
C ALA A 236 4.87 0.96 15.50
N THR A 237 3.94 1.87 15.83
CA THR A 237 4.25 3.26 16.16
C THR A 237 4.36 3.43 17.68
N ARG A 238 5.11 4.44 18.12
CA ARG A 238 5.21 4.87 19.52
C ARG A 238 5.03 6.38 19.59
N LYS A 239 4.42 6.85 20.68
CA LYS A 239 4.03 8.25 20.89
C LYS A 239 5.16 9.24 20.68
N ASP A 240 6.31 8.94 21.23
CA ASP A 240 7.47 9.85 21.24
C ASP A 240 8.48 9.53 20.14
N THR A 241 8.03 8.80 19.09
CA THR A 241 8.89 8.50 17.95
C THR A 241 9.33 9.79 17.27
N GLN A 242 10.64 9.97 17.20
CA GLN A 242 11.27 11.06 16.45
C GLN A 242 12.24 10.47 15.44
N VAL A 243 12.16 10.96 14.22
CA VAL A 243 13.12 10.60 13.15
C VAL A 243 14.09 11.75 12.90
N PRO A 244 15.30 11.47 12.43
CA PRO A 244 16.32 12.51 12.27
C PRO A 244 15.99 13.52 11.17
N PHE A 245 15.12 13.19 10.24
CA PHE A 245 14.66 14.02 9.12
C PHE A 245 13.40 13.45 8.49
N THR A 246 12.58 14.28 7.88
CA THR A 246 11.33 13.90 7.20
C THR A 246 11.30 14.28 5.72
N THR A 247 12.24 15.10 5.29
CA THR A 247 12.38 15.58 3.90
C THR A 247 13.78 15.32 3.37
N CYS A 248 13.96 15.38 2.06
CA CYS A 248 15.26 15.22 1.44
C CYS A 248 16.21 16.37 1.83
N GLU A 249 15.68 17.59 1.89
CA GLU A 249 16.46 18.78 2.34
C GLU A 249 16.94 18.62 3.79
N GLU A 250 16.05 18.21 4.71
CA GLU A 250 16.44 17.94 6.11
C GLU A 250 17.48 16.83 6.21
N MET A 251 17.38 15.78 5.40
CA MET A 251 18.38 14.70 5.33
C MET A 251 19.75 15.22 4.90
N LEU A 252 19.81 16.07 3.88
CA LEU A 252 21.05 16.66 3.40
C LEU A 252 21.68 17.59 4.46
N LEU A 253 20.84 18.37 5.15
CA LEU A 253 21.29 19.21 6.28
C LEU A 253 21.79 18.34 7.45
N HIS A 254 21.11 17.26 7.77
CA HIS A 254 21.52 16.29 8.79
C HIS A 254 22.85 15.62 8.42
N ASP A 255 23.08 15.27 7.17
CA ASP A 255 24.37 14.72 6.70
C ASP A 255 25.49 15.75 6.79
N ALA A 256 25.21 17.02 6.68
CA ALA A 256 26.16 18.12 6.79
C ALA A 256 27.41 17.95 5.89
N GLY A 257 27.24 17.39 4.70
CA GLY A 257 28.31 17.18 3.72
C GLY A 257 29.26 16.01 4.02
N ARG A 258 28.95 15.13 4.99
CA ARG A 258 29.76 13.94 5.31
C ARG A 258 29.73 12.88 4.22
N ASN A 259 28.80 13.00 3.27
CA ASN A 259 28.58 12.04 2.21
C ASN A 259 28.32 10.61 2.75
N THR A 260 27.51 10.52 3.81
CA THR A 260 27.09 9.25 4.38
C THR A 260 26.30 8.47 3.33
N PRO A 261 26.60 7.19 3.06
CA PRO A 261 25.84 6.40 2.09
C PRO A 261 24.34 6.43 2.39
N LEU A 262 23.51 6.64 1.36
CA LEU A 262 22.06 6.80 1.51
C LEU A 262 21.41 5.63 2.28
N TRP A 263 21.89 4.40 2.08
CA TRP A 263 21.37 3.24 2.81
C TRP A 263 21.64 3.31 4.34
N LYS A 264 22.74 3.93 4.76
CA LYS A 264 23.01 4.13 6.20
C LYS A 264 22.07 5.16 6.82
N LEU A 265 21.75 6.23 6.08
CA LEU A 265 20.75 7.20 6.49
C LEU A 265 19.36 6.55 6.56
N ALA A 266 19.04 5.65 5.63
CA ALA A 266 17.81 4.85 5.67
C ALA A 266 17.73 3.96 6.90
N VAL A 267 18.83 3.29 7.27
CA VAL A 267 18.92 2.48 8.48
C VAL A 267 18.72 3.34 9.73
N GLN A 268 19.41 4.48 9.83
CA GLN A 268 19.25 5.41 10.96
C GLN A 268 17.81 5.90 11.10
N TYR A 269 17.17 6.23 9.98
CA TYR A 269 15.79 6.64 9.95
C TYR A 269 14.84 5.52 10.47
N GLU A 270 14.96 4.31 9.94
CA GLU A 270 14.05 3.20 10.30
C GLU A 270 14.33 2.65 11.71
N MET A 271 15.56 2.67 12.18
CA MET A 271 15.90 2.38 13.58
C MET A 271 15.14 3.33 14.53
N ALA A 272 15.17 4.62 14.24
CA ALA A 272 14.48 5.63 15.03
C ALA A 272 12.96 5.50 14.91
N ARG A 273 12.43 5.24 13.68
CA ARG A 273 11.01 5.09 13.41
C ARG A 273 10.38 3.86 14.08
N GLY A 274 11.06 2.73 14.00
CA GLY A 274 10.55 1.43 14.43
C GLY A 274 11.09 0.95 15.77
N ASN A 275 11.94 1.73 16.44
CA ASN A 275 12.68 1.28 17.62
C ASN A 275 13.40 -0.06 17.38
N LEU A 276 14.09 -0.16 16.24
CA LEU A 276 14.79 -1.35 15.78
C LEU A 276 16.30 -1.15 15.89
N THR A 277 17.03 -2.26 15.94
CA THR A 277 18.49 -2.26 15.77
C THR A 277 18.89 -2.31 14.29
N GLU A 278 20.10 -1.87 13.95
CA GLU A 278 20.61 -1.96 12.57
C GLU A 278 20.55 -3.39 12.01
N PRO A 279 20.96 -4.46 12.74
CA PRO A 279 20.82 -5.84 12.24
C PRO A 279 19.37 -6.24 11.93
N GLU A 280 18.41 -5.79 12.73
CA GLU A 280 16.99 -6.10 12.51
C GLU A 280 16.45 -5.40 11.24
N VAL A 281 16.82 -4.14 11.02
CA VAL A 281 16.44 -3.40 9.80
C VAL A 281 17.01 -4.09 8.56
N ILE A 282 18.30 -4.45 8.57
CA ILE A 282 18.95 -5.15 7.46
C ILE A 282 18.32 -6.53 7.24
N ALA A 283 18.09 -7.31 8.30
CA ALA A 283 17.51 -8.65 8.21
C ALA A 283 16.09 -8.63 7.62
N LYS A 284 15.25 -7.66 8.01
CA LYS A 284 13.92 -7.47 7.43
C LYS A 284 13.99 -7.19 5.93
N MET A 285 14.90 -6.32 5.49
CA MET A 285 15.05 -6.02 4.07
C MET A 285 15.65 -7.21 3.28
N ALA A 286 16.57 -7.95 3.86
CA ALA A 286 17.11 -9.17 3.27
C ALA A 286 16.01 -10.25 3.05
N GLU A 287 15.05 -10.39 3.97
CA GLU A 287 13.90 -11.27 3.76
C GLU A 287 13.03 -10.79 2.58
N ILE A 288 12.81 -9.50 2.44
CA ILE A 288 12.11 -8.92 1.28
C ILE A 288 12.86 -9.24 -0.01
N VAL A 289 14.19 -9.11 -0.05
CA VAL A 289 15.01 -9.49 -1.22
C VAL A 289 14.77 -10.95 -1.61
N ARG A 290 14.74 -11.86 -0.62
CA ARG A 290 14.51 -13.29 -0.90
C ARG A 290 13.12 -13.56 -1.47
N ILE A 291 12.09 -12.87 -0.97
CA ILE A 291 10.72 -12.96 -1.51
C ILE A 291 10.69 -12.46 -2.96
N LEU A 292 11.29 -11.31 -3.24
CA LEU A 292 11.36 -10.72 -4.59
C LEU A 292 12.08 -11.63 -5.58
N ARG A 293 13.21 -12.22 -5.18
CA ARG A 293 13.95 -13.18 -6.03
C ARG A 293 13.14 -14.43 -6.33
N ARG A 294 12.41 -14.97 -5.33
CA ARG A 294 11.49 -16.11 -5.55
C ARG A 294 10.38 -15.73 -6.54
N SER A 295 9.82 -14.54 -6.42
CA SER A 295 8.81 -14.03 -7.35
C SER A 295 9.35 -13.96 -8.80
N ILE A 296 10.54 -13.40 -9.00
CA ILE A 296 11.19 -13.35 -10.32
C ILE A 296 11.37 -14.75 -10.90
N GLN A 297 11.91 -15.69 -10.11
CA GLN A 297 12.12 -17.08 -10.54
C GLN A 297 10.82 -17.76 -10.94
N GLN A 298 9.74 -17.57 -10.14
CA GLN A 298 8.41 -18.08 -10.45
C GLN A 298 7.88 -17.53 -11.78
N GLY A 299 8.03 -16.23 -12.03
CA GLY A 299 7.59 -15.60 -13.28
C GLY A 299 8.31 -16.14 -14.50
N ILE A 300 9.64 -16.33 -14.41
CA ILE A 300 10.45 -16.90 -15.50
C ILE A 300 10.07 -18.37 -15.75
N ALA A 301 9.82 -19.14 -14.69
CA ALA A 301 9.41 -20.55 -14.79
C ALA A 301 8.01 -20.71 -15.40
N GLY A 302 7.19 -19.66 -15.35
CA GLY A 302 5.84 -19.62 -15.89
C GLY A 302 4.75 -19.49 -14.83
N THR A 303 3.65 -18.87 -15.22
CA THR A 303 2.50 -18.60 -14.37
C THR A 303 1.22 -19.09 -15.01
N GLN A 304 0.25 -19.53 -14.19
CA GLN A 304 -1.07 -19.97 -14.64
C GLN A 304 -2.14 -19.25 -13.83
N TYR A 305 -3.05 -18.59 -14.52
CA TYR A 305 -4.24 -17.97 -13.94
C TYR A 305 -5.21 -17.58 -15.06
N ASP A 306 -6.48 -17.93 -14.94
CA ASP A 306 -7.44 -17.78 -16.04
C ASP A 306 -8.05 -16.38 -16.14
N ASP A 307 -8.19 -15.68 -15.00
CA ASP A 307 -8.76 -14.33 -14.93
C ASP A 307 -7.68 -13.26 -15.06
N ARG A 308 -7.05 -13.17 -16.24
CA ARG A 308 -6.03 -12.16 -16.58
C ARG A 308 -6.08 -11.74 -18.04
N VAL A 309 -5.50 -10.57 -18.32
CA VAL A 309 -5.34 -10.03 -19.68
C VAL A 309 -4.08 -10.58 -20.34
N LEU A 310 -2.95 -10.55 -19.63
CA LEU A 310 -1.64 -10.99 -20.12
C LEU A 310 -1.34 -12.44 -19.75
N GLY A 311 -1.01 -13.26 -20.73
CA GLY A 311 -0.46 -14.59 -20.52
C GLY A 311 1.03 -14.55 -20.12
N PRO A 312 1.63 -15.73 -19.80
CA PRO A 312 3.06 -15.83 -19.49
C PRO A 312 3.90 -15.61 -20.76
N GLN A 313 4.85 -14.67 -20.69
CA GLN A 313 5.74 -14.29 -21.79
C GLN A 313 7.22 -14.27 -21.38
N SER A 314 7.51 -14.15 -20.08
CA SER A 314 8.86 -14.00 -19.54
C SER A 314 9.76 -15.20 -19.83
N GLY A 315 9.23 -16.42 -19.81
CA GLY A 315 9.99 -17.63 -20.19
C GLY A 315 10.48 -17.56 -21.66
N LYS A 316 9.62 -17.12 -22.57
CA LYS A 316 10.01 -16.93 -23.99
C LYS A 316 11.05 -15.82 -24.13
N PHE A 317 10.88 -14.69 -23.42
CA PHE A 317 11.86 -13.59 -23.43
C PHE A 317 13.23 -14.09 -22.93
N PHE A 318 13.24 -14.88 -21.85
CA PHE A 318 14.45 -15.46 -21.29
C PHE A 318 15.19 -16.36 -22.29
N GLU A 319 14.48 -17.26 -23.00
CA GLU A 319 15.08 -18.12 -24.01
C GLU A 319 15.62 -17.33 -25.21
N LEU A 320 14.91 -16.30 -25.66
CA LEU A 320 15.38 -15.42 -26.73
C LEU A 320 16.61 -14.62 -26.32
N MET A 321 16.67 -14.13 -25.09
CA MET A 321 17.82 -13.42 -24.52
C MET A 321 19.04 -14.34 -24.46
N LYS A 322 18.90 -15.57 -23.92
CA LYS A 322 19.98 -16.56 -23.87
C LYS A 322 20.50 -16.94 -25.26
N GLY A 323 19.61 -17.01 -26.23
CA GLY A 323 19.93 -17.33 -27.61
C GLY A 323 20.50 -16.17 -28.45
N GLY A 324 20.71 -14.98 -27.85
CA GLY A 324 21.23 -13.80 -28.54
C GLY A 324 20.32 -13.29 -29.66
N ARG A 325 19.00 -13.51 -29.57
CA ARG A 325 18.01 -13.14 -30.59
C ARG A 325 17.26 -11.84 -30.30
N LEU A 326 17.60 -11.17 -29.22
CA LEU A 326 17.11 -9.83 -28.87
C LEU A 326 18.17 -8.79 -29.28
N LEU A 327 17.74 -7.53 -29.39
CA LEU A 327 18.69 -6.42 -29.50
C LEU A 327 19.58 -6.43 -28.25
N ASP A 328 20.87 -6.12 -28.44
CA ASP A 328 21.82 -6.04 -27.34
C ASP A 328 21.50 -4.82 -26.45
N GLY A 329 20.90 -5.09 -25.33
CA GLY A 329 20.57 -4.10 -24.30
C GLY A 329 21.39 -4.29 -23.01
N GLY A 330 22.32 -5.26 -22.97
CA GLY A 330 23.11 -5.57 -21.77
C GLY A 330 22.23 -5.78 -20.53
N ALA A 331 22.55 -5.10 -19.43
CA ALA A 331 21.81 -5.15 -18.19
C ALA A 331 20.31 -4.78 -18.33
N LEU A 332 19.96 -3.91 -19.29
CA LEU A 332 18.58 -3.51 -19.53
C LEU A 332 17.70 -4.70 -19.90
N ASN A 333 18.18 -5.64 -20.73
CA ASN A 333 17.42 -6.84 -21.08
C ASN A 333 17.11 -7.71 -19.86
N ARG A 334 18.04 -7.82 -18.89
CA ARG A 334 17.80 -8.52 -17.64
C ARG A 334 16.76 -7.79 -16.78
N ILE A 335 16.85 -6.47 -16.70
CA ILE A 335 15.86 -5.63 -15.99
C ILE A 335 14.46 -5.82 -16.59
N VAL A 336 14.32 -5.76 -17.92
CA VAL A 336 13.05 -5.98 -18.62
C VAL A 336 12.48 -7.37 -18.31
N LEU A 337 13.33 -8.41 -18.36
CA LEU A 337 12.93 -9.78 -18.00
C LEU A 337 12.38 -9.84 -16.57
N TYR A 338 13.09 -9.28 -15.60
CA TYR A 338 12.71 -9.37 -14.19
C TYR A 338 11.46 -8.56 -13.86
N VAL A 339 11.33 -7.37 -14.44
CA VAL A 339 10.10 -6.57 -14.37
C VAL A 339 8.91 -7.36 -14.95
N SER A 340 9.07 -7.94 -16.14
CA SER A 340 8.01 -8.72 -16.79
C SER A 340 7.62 -9.94 -15.97
N ALA A 341 8.60 -10.70 -15.48
CA ALA A 341 8.37 -11.89 -14.65
C ALA A 341 7.57 -11.56 -13.37
N MET A 342 7.91 -10.49 -12.67
CA MET A 342 7.20 -10.07 -11.47
C MET A 342 5.77 -9.58 -11.78
N MET A 343 5.57 -8.85 -12.87
CA MET A 343 4.24 -8.43 -13.30
C MET A 343 3.35 -9.62 -13.67
N GLU A 344 3.91 -10.66 -14.26
CA GLU A 344 3.19 -11.91 -14.55
C GLU A 344 2.83 -12.68 -13.27
N VAL A 345 3.70 -12.72 -12.28
CA VAL A 345 3.41 -13.29 -10.95
C VAL A 345 2.28 -12.53 -10.27
N LYS A 346 2.33 -11.19 -10.27
CA LYS A 346 1.26 -10.35 -9.75
C LYS A 346 -0.08 -10.65 -10.44
N SER A 347 -0.08 -10.66 -11.77
CA SER A 347 -1.29 -10.89 -12.58
C SER A 347 -1.84 -12.32 -12.48
N SER A 348 -1.06 -13.25 -11.92
CA SER A 348 -1.47 -14.63 -11.63
C SER A 348 -1.70 -14.92 -10.15
N MET A 349 -1.92 -13.89 -9.34
CA MET A 349 -2.18 -14.02 -7.90
C MET A 349 -1.02 -14.65 -7.12
N GLY A 350 0.22 -14.59 -7.64
CA GLY A 350 1.42 -14.97 -6.92
C GLY A 350 1.84 -13.94 -5.86
N VAL A 351 2.81 -14.30 -5.03
CA VAL A 351 3.31 -13.42 -3.97
C VAL A 351 4.21 -12.35 -4.55
N ILE A 352 3.92 -11.09 -4.23
CA ILE A 352 4.71 -9.90 -4.56
C ILE A 352 4.96 -9.06 -3.31
N VAL A 353 5.80 -8.06 -3.45
CA VAL A 353 5.95 -6.97 -2.47
C VAL A 353 5.53 -5.67 -3.15
N ALA A 354 4.63 -4.91 -2.56
CA ALA A 354 4.34 -3.57 -3.05
C ALA A 354 5.58 -2.67 -2.90
N ALA A 355 5.97 -1.96 -3.98
CA ALA A 355 7.19 -1.15 -3.99
C ALA A 355 7.08 -0.01 -5.04
N PRO A 356 6.44 1.14 -4.73
CA PRO A 356 5.68 1.41 -3.52
C PRO A 356 4.23 0.89 -3.56
N THR A 357 3.74 0.40 -4.70
CA THR A 357 2.39 -0.17 -4.85
C THR A 357 2.44 -1.52 -5.56
N ALA A 358 1.35 -2.30 -5.52
CA ALA A 358 1.24 -3.50 -6.33
C ALA A 358 1.24 -3.18 -7.85
N GLY A 359 0.72 -2.01 -8.25
CA GLY A 359 0.73 -1.55 -9.64
C GLY A 359 2.14 -1.26 -10.17
N ALA A 360 3.05 -0.84 -9.30
CA ALA A 360 4.46 -0.53 -9.62
C ALA A 360 5.46 -1.53 -8.98
N CYS A 361 4.99 -2.69 -8.52
CA CYS A 361 5.76 -3.64 -7.70
C CYS A 361 7.00 -4.23 -8.38
N ALA A 362 7.14 -4.08 -9.68
CA ALA A 362 8.20 -4.71 -10.45
C ALA A 362 9.32 -3.74 -10.85
N ALA A 363 9.04 -2.44 -10.96
CA ALA A 363 10.01 -1.47 -11.45
C ALA A 363 11.26 -1.37 -10.57
N LEU A 364 11.07 -1.12 -9.27
CA LEU A 364 12.17 -1.03 -8.31
C LEU A 364 12.93 -2.36 -8.18
N PRO A 365 12.27 -3.48 -7.80
CA PRO A 365 13.04 -4.71 -7.57
C PRO A 365 13.61 -5.30 -8.85
N GLY A 366 12.94 -5.18 -10.00
CA GLY A 366 13.48 -5.62 -11.29
C GLY A 366 14.75 -4.88 -11.66
N ALA A 367 14.80 -3.56 -11.44
CA ALA A 367 16.00 -2.76 -11.66
C ALA A 367 17.13 -3.14 -10.68
N VAL A 368 16.82 -3.18 -9.37
CA VAL A 368 17.83 -3.44 -8.34
C VAL A 368 18.41 -4.84 -8.43
N ILE A 369 17.56 -5.87 -8.47
CA ILE A 369 18.01 -7.27 -8.51
C ILE A 369 18.66 -7.58 -9.85
N GLY A 370 18.08 -7.07 -10.96
CA GLY A 370 18.62 -7.26 -12.31
C GLY A 370 20.02 -6.69 -12.45
N MET A 371 20.26 -5.46 -11.97
CA MET A 371 21.57 -4.82 -12.00
C MET A 371 22.55 -5.46 -11.01
N ALA A 372 22.10 -5.77 -9.78
CA ALA A 372 22.96 -6.38 -8.77
C ALA A 372 23.49 -7.75 -9.22
N GLU A 373 22.68 -8.56 -9.88
CA GLU A 373 23.12 -9.84 -10.44
C GLU A 373 24.08 -9.65 -11.62
N GLU A 374 23.86 -8.63 -12.47
CA GLU A 374 24.81 -8.27 -13.53
C GLU A 374 26.16 -7.86 -12.97
N MET A 375 26.16 -7.09 -11.89
CA MET A 375 27.36 -6.66 -11.17
C MET A 375 27.93 -7.73 -10.23
N LYS A 376 27.27 -8.89 -10.08
CA LYS A 376 27.64 -10.00 -9.18
C LYS A 376 27.70 -9.59 -7.69
N LEU A 377 26.77 -8.74 -7.29
CA LEU A 377 26.67 -8.24 -5.93
C LEU A 377 25.90 -9.22 -5.02
N SER A 378 26.15 -9.12 -3.71
CA SER A 378 25.54 -9.97 -2.69
C SER A 378 24.09 -9.58 -2.37
N GLU A 379 23.36 -10.47 -1.68
CA GLU A 379 22.03 -10.19 -1.13
C GLU A 379 22.05 -9.02 -0.13
N ASP A 380 23.11 -8.87 0.66
CA ASP A 380 23.30 -7.76 1.58
C ASP A 380 23.40 -6.41 0.83
N GLU A 381 24.12 -6.36 -0.30
CA GLU A 381 24.18 -5.17 -1.14
C GLU A 381 22.82 -4.85 -1.80
N MET A 382 22.06 -5.85 -2.21
CA MET A 382 20.67 -5.67 -2.67
C MET A 382 19.79 -5.10 -1.56
N ALA A 383 19.87 -5.62 -0.33
CA ALA A 383 19.12 -5.12 0.82
C ALA A 383 19.46 -3.66 1.13
N LYS A 384 20.74 -3.30 1.12
CA LYS A 384 21.20 -1.91 1.30
C LYS A 384 20.67 -0.97 0.22
N ALA A 385 20.64 -1.40 -1.03
CA ALA A 385 20.09 -0.60 -2.13
C ALA A 385 18.58 -0.42 -1.99
N LEU A 386 17.84 -1.46 -1.58
CA LEU A 386 16.42 -1.34 -1.30
C LEU A 386 16.12 -0.45 -0.08
N LEU A 387 16.95 -0.47 0.96
CA LEU A 387 16.83 0.47 2.08
C LEU A 387 17.03 1.92 1.63
N ALA A 388 18.05 2.18 0.80
CA ALA A 388 18.27 3.50 0.20
C ALA A 388 17.04 3.97 -0.61
N SER A 389 16.46 3.09 -1.43
CA SER A 389 15.25 3.39 -2.19
C SER A 389 14.05 3.64 -1.28
N GLY A 390 13.94 2.88 -0.19
CA GLY A 390 12.88 3.05 0.81
C GLY A 390 12.89 4.44 1.41
N LEU A 391 14.06 4.99 1.72
CA LEU A 391 14.18 6.34 2.24
C LEU A 391 13.72 7.41 1.23
N ILE A 392 14.04 7.25 -0.05
CA ILE A 392 13.49 8.14 -1.09
C ILE A 392 11.96 8.06 -1.11
N GLY A 393 11.40 6.86 -0.98
CA GLY A 393 9.95 6.67 -0.90
C GLY A 393 9.32 7.30 0.34
N THR A 394 10.00 7.33 1.50
CA THR A 394 9.47 7.98 2.71
C THR A 394 9.28 9.48 2.50
N PHE A 395 10.18 10.16 1.79
CA PHE A 395 10.03 11.59 1.48
C PHE A 395 8.80 11.85 0.59
N ILE A 396 8.54 10.96 -0.37
CA ILE A 396 7.34 11.06 -1.20
C ILE A 396 6.08 10.83 -0.35
N ALA A 397 6.03 9.76 0.45
CA ALA A 397 4.87 9.40 1.26
C ALA A 397 4.57 10.45 2.34
N THR A 398 5.60 11.09 2.91
CA THR A 398 5.44 12.16 3.91
C THR A 398 4.77 13.40 3.32
N ARG A 399 5.07 13.74 2.07
CA ARG A 399 4.58 14.95 1.42
C ARG A 399 3.36 14.74 0.53
N TRP A 400 3.15 13.49 0.06
CA TRP A 400 2.12 13.18 -0.93
C TRP A 400 1.59 11.74 -0.74
N THR A 401 1.32 11.02 -1.83
CA THR A 401 0.70 9.70 -1.85
C THR A 401 1.26 8.82 -2.96
N PHE A 402 1.09 7.51 -2.82
CA PHE A 402 1.32 6.53 -3.89
C PHE A 402 0.02 6.10 -4.61
N ALA A 403 -1.14 6.62 -4.21
CA ALA A 403 -2.43 6.21 -4.76
C ALA A 403 -2.62 6.71 -6.20
N ALA A 404 -2.76 5.79 -7.16
CA ALA A 404 -3.06 6.12 -8.55
C ALA A 404 -4.41 6.79 -8.72
N GLU A 405 -5.35 6.53 -7.83
CA GLU A 405 -6.69 7.11 -7.75
C GLU A 405 -6.66 8.61 -7.45
N VAL A 406 -5.59 9.04 -6.78
CA VAL A 406 -5.33 10.45 -6.45
C VAL A 406 -4.39 11.09 -7.47
N GLY A 407 -3.30 10.41 -7.80
CA GLY A 407 -2.17 10.98 -8.53
C GLY A 407 -1.92 10.46 -9.94
N GLY A 408 -2.71 9.50 -10.44
CA GLY A 408 -2.37 8.79 -11.67
C GLY A 408 -1.15 7.86 -11.49
N CYS A 409 -0.68 7.24 -12.57
CA CYS A 409 0.50 6.37 -12.49
C CYS A 409 1.81 7.12 -12.23
N GLN A 410 1.85 8.45 -12.27
CA GLN A 410 3.03 9.21 -11.80
C GLN A 410 3.26 9.00 -10.30
N ALA A 411 2.18 8.83 -9.49
CA ALA A 411 2.29 8.55 -8.06
C ALA A 411 2.90 7.17 -7.80
N GLU A 412 2.60 6.17 -8.62
CA GLU A 412 3.13 4.81 -8.51
C GLU A 412 4.48 4.65 -9.25
N GLY A 413 4.44 4.74 -10.59
CA GLY A 413 5.59 4.51 -11.47
C GLY A 413 6.65 5.60 -11.38
N GLY A 414 6.26 6.87 -11.19
CA GLY A 414 7.20 7.96 -10.97
C GLY A 414 7.96 7.81 -9.66
N SER A 415 7.24 7.47 -8.58
CA SER A 415 7.87 7.15 -7.29
C SER A 415 8.79 5.93 -7.39
N ALA A 416 8.36 4.85 -8.04
CA ALA A 416 9.18 3.66 -8.25
C ALA A 416 10.44 3.96 -9.06
N ALA A 417 10.36 4.83 -10.09
CA ALA A 417 11.51 5.26 -10.88
C ALA A 417 12.52 6.04 -10.04
N ALA A 418 12.06 7.01 -9.23
CA ALA A 418 12.92 7.78 -8.33
C ALA A 418 13.63 6.87 -7.31
N MET A 419 12.87 5.98 -6.67
CA MET A 419 13.37 5.00 -5.71
C MET A 419 14.41 4.08 -6.36
N ALA A 420 14.13 3.54 -7.54
CA ALA A 420 15.03 2.65 -8.27
C ALA A 420 16.30 3.37 -8.71
N ALA A 421 16.22 4.62 -9.18
CA ALA A 421 17.39 5.39 -9.59
C ALA A 421 18.39 5.61 -8.45
N ALA A 422 17.92 6.00 -7.26
CA ALA A 422 18.77 6.13 -6.07
C ALA A 422 19.37 4.79 -5.62
N ALA A 423 18.60 3.69 -5.71
CA ALA A 423 19.09 2.36 -5.41
C ALA A 423 20.20 1.92 -6.36
N LEU A 424 20.07 2.19 -7.65
CA LEU A 424 21.09 1.86 -8.66
C LEU A 424 22.39 2.63 -8.43
N VAL A 425 22.32 3.92 -8.07
CA VAL A 425 23.48 4.71 -7.64
C VAL A 425 24.12 4.09 -6.39
N THR A 426 23.31 3.61 -5.44
CA THR A 426 23.81 2.92 -4.23
C THR A 426 24.56 1.64 -4.58
N LEU A 427 24.03 0.80 -5.49
CA LEU A 427 24.73 -0.41 -5.99
C LEU A 427 26.07 -0.06 -6.63
N ALA A 428 26.12 1.04 -7.39
CA ALA A 428 27.35 1.55 -8.03
C ALA A 428 28.29 2.25 -7.03
N LYS A 429 27.95 2.33 -5.74
CA LYS A 429 28.72 3.03 -4.67
C LYS A 429 28.91 4.52 -4.96
N GLY A 430 27.93 5.14 -5.63
CA GLY A 430 27.88 6.58 -5.85
C GLY A 430 27.67 7.37 -4.55
N THR A 431 27.82 8.68 -4.65
CA THR A 431 27.70 9.61 -3.53
C THR A 431 26.25 9.90 -3.16
N LEU A 432 26.03 10.45 -1.95
CA LEU A 432 24.70 10.90 -1.52
C LEU A 432 24.08 11.94 -2.48
N PRO A 433 24.79 12.99 -2.92
CA PRO A 433 24.28 13.93 -3.92
C PRO A 433 23.90 13.25 -5.24
N GLN A 434 24.69 12.30 -5.73
CA GLN A 434 24.39 11.55 -6.96
C GLN A 434 23.11 10.71 -6.81
N ALA A 435 22.90 10.06 -5.66
CA ALA A 435 21.69 9.28 -5.41
C ALA A 435 20.41 10.16 -5.40
N VAL A 436 20.49 11.33 -4.78
CA VAL A 436 19.39 12.31 -4.75
C VAL A 436 19.15 12.91 -6.15
N ALA A 437 20.22 13.24 -6.89
CA ALA A 437 20.11 13.75 -8.26
C ALA A 437 19.44 12.73 -9.20
N ALA A 438 19.82 11.46 -9.09
CA ALA A 438 19.20 10.37 -9.86
C ALA A 438 17.70 10.26 -9.57
N ALA A 439 17.31 10.30 -8.29
CA ALA A 439 15.90 10.26 -7.87
C ALA A 439 15.10 11.45 -8.45
N SER A 440 15.66 12.66 -8.37
CA SER A 440 15.03 13.86 -8.90
C SER A 440 14.81 13.77 -10.42
N MET A 441 15.85 13.47 -11.19
CA MET A 441 15.77 13.33 -12.66
C MET A 441 14.78 12.24 -13.08
N ALA A 442 14.79 11.10 -12.38
CA ALA A 442 13.89 9.99 -12.68
C ALA A 442 12.42 10.34 -12.42
N PHE A 443 12.12 11.10 -11.38
CA PHE A 443 10.75 11.51 -11.10
C PHE A 443 10.28 12.60 -12.07
N GLN A 444 11.12 13.59 -12.37
CA GLN A 444 10.82 14.65 -13.37
C GLN A 444 10.33 14.06 -14.68
N SER A 445 10.99 13.00 -15.17
CA SER A 445 10.68 12.35 -16.45
C SER A 445 9.33 11.61 -16.45
N MET A 446 8.70 11.40 -15.30
CA MET A 446 7.46 10.63 -15.15
C MET A 446 6.24 11.50 -14.79
N LEU A 447 6.40 12.82 -14.70
CA LEU A 447 5.31 13.74 -14.40
C LEU A 447 4.20 13.64 -15.46
N GLY A 448 2.95 13.63 -15.01
CA GLY A 448 1.77 13.56 -15.88
C GLY A 448 1.40 12.15 -16.36
N LEU A 449 2.07 11.08 -15.89
CA LEU A 449 1.73 9.71 -16.29
C LEU A 449 0.35 9.33 -15.75
N ILE A 450 -0.62 9.16 -16.66
CA ILE A 450 -2.02 8.82 -16.37
C ILE A 450 -2.20 7.37 -15.92
N CYS A 451 -3.34 7.06 -15.27
CA CYS A 451 -3.73 5.69 -14.92
C CYS A 451 -4.97 5.27 -15.73
N ASP A 452 -4.78 4.31 -16.66
CA ASP A 452 -5.74 3.90 -17.67
C ASP A 452 -5.71 2.37 -17.96
N PRO A 453 -5.97 1.52 -16.95
CA PRO A 453 -5.80 0.06 -17.07
C PRO A 453 -6.80 -0.56 -18.05
N VAL A 454 -6.30 -1.40 -18.97
CA VAL A 454 -7.11 -2.15 -19.96
C VAL A 454 -8.00 -3.15 -19.23
N ALA A 455 -9.29 -3.18 -19.59
CA ALA A 455 -10.30 -4.03 -18.96
C ALA A 455 -10.30 -3.90 -17.43
N ASN A 456 -9.95 -2.72 -16.92
CA ASN A 456 -9.82 -2.42 -15.49
C ASN A 456 -8.89 -3.39 -14.72
N ARG A 457 -7.91 -4.00 -15.42
CA ARG A 457 -6.90 -4.90 -14.84
C ARG A 457 -5.56 -4.19 -14.75
N VAL A 458 -4.91 -4.27 -13.60
CA VAL A 458 -3.59 -3.66 -13.33
C VAL A 458 -2.48 -4.48 -14.01
N GLU A 459 -2.62 -4.73 -15.32
CA GLU A 459 -1.72 -5.54 -16.15
C GLU A 459 -1.21 -4.77 -17.37
N VAL A 460 -2.11 -4.19 -18.16
CA VAL A 460 -1.81 -3.37 -19.34
C VAL A 460 -2.46 -2.01 -19.16
N PRO A 461 -1.74 -0.90 -19.33
CA PRO A 461 -0.31 -0.77 -19.69
C PRO A 461 0.66 -0.86 -18.51
N CYS A 462 0.24 -1.33 -17.34
CA CYS A 462 1.05 -1.33 -16.10
C CYS A 462 2.39 -2.06 -16.28
N LEU A 463 2.44 -3.19 -17.01
CA LEU A 463 3.72 -3.87 -17.33
C LEU A 463 4.67 -2.92 -18.07
N GLY A 464 4.20 -2.29 -19.16
CA GLY A 464 5.01 -1.35 -19.93
C GLY A 464 5.46 -0.14 -19.12
N LYS A 465 4.58 0.39 -18.24
CA LYS A 465 4.92 1.50 -17.34
C LYS A 465 5.96 1.12 -16.28
N ASN A 466 5.96 -0.13 -15.79
CA ASN A 466 7.01 -0.64 -14.90
C ASN A 466 8.35 -0.78 -15.65
N VAL A 467 8.34 -1.28 -16.87
CA VAL A 467 9.54 -1.33 -17.74
C VAL A 467 10.06 0.08 -18.00
N LEU A 468 9.17 1.03 -18.33
CA LEU A 468 9.53 2.45 -18.51
C LEU A 468 10.20 3.02 -17.26
N ALA A 469 9.61 2.81 -16.09
CA ALA A 469 10.12 3.32 -14.81
C ALA A 469 11.52 2.76 -14.50
N ALA A 470 11.72 1.44 -14.68
CA ALA A 470 13.02 0.79 -14.45
C ALA A 470 14.09 1.23 -15.46
N SER A 471 13.72 1.39 -16.72
CA SER A 471 14.63 1.87 -17.79
C SER A 471 15.03 3.33 -17.57
N ASN A 472 14.08 4.17 -17.21
CA ASN A 472 14.31 5.57 -16.84
C ASN A 472 15.23 5.66 -15.62
N ALA A 473 15.02 4.83 -14.61
CA ALA A 473 15.85 4.77 -13.42
C ALA A 473 17.31 4.45 -13.75
N LEU A 474 17.56 3.47 -14.63
CA LEU A 474 18.91 3.12 -15.07
C LEU A 474 19.58 4.28 -15.81
N SER A 475 18.84 4.95 -16.70
CA SER A 475 19.36 6.10 -17.45
C SER A 475 19.73 7.25 -16.51
N CYS A 476 18.82 7.61 -15.58
CA CYS A 476 19.04 8.69 -14.63
C CYS A 476 20.15 8.37 -13.61
N ALA A 477 20.29 7.11 -13.20
CA ALA A 477 21.41 6.68 -12.36
C ALA A 477 22.76 6.90 -13.05
N ASN A 478 22.87 6.50 -14.33
CA ASN A 478 24.09 6.72 -15.11
C ASN A 478 24.38 8.21 -15.34
N MET A 479 23.35 9.04 -15.59
CA MET A 479 23.52 10.49 -15.69
C MET A 479 24.03 11.07 -14.37
N ALA A 480 23.48 10.68 -13.23
CA ALA A 480 23.89 11.17 -11.93
C ALA A 480 25.31 10.71 -11.57
N LEU A 481 25.69 9.47 -11.89
CA LEU A 481 27.06 8.96 -11.71
C LEU A 481 28.08 9.72 -12.59
N ALA A 482 27.63 10.35 -13.66
CA ALA A 482 28.41 11.24 -14.51
C ALA A 482 28.25 12.74 -14.11
N ASP A 483 27.75 12.99 -12.89
CA ASP A 483 27.58 14.31 -12.27
C ASP A 483 26.68 15.29 -13.05
N TYR A 484 25.64 14.77 -13.73
CA TYR A 484 24.61 15.61 -14.35
C TYR A 484 23.81 16.33 -13.26
N ASP A 485 23.63 17.63 -13.43
CA ASP A 485 22.84 18.46 -12.55
C ASP A 485 21.33 18.17 -12.75
N PRO A 486 20.59 17.76 -11.72
CA PRO A 486 19.14 17.59 -11.80
C PRO A 486 18.37 18.92 -11.94
N VAL A 487 19.01 20.04 -11.68
CA VAL A 487 18.49 21.43 -11.66
C VAL A 487 17.41 21.65 -10.60
N ILE A 488 16.40 20.79 -10.54
CA ILE A 488 15.27 20.89 -9.60
C ILE A 488 15.53 19.96 -8.39
N PRO A 489 15.51 20.48 -7.16
CA PRO A 489 15.61 19.67 -5.95
C PRO A 489 14.48 18.63 -5.85
N PHE A 490 14.78 17.47 -5.24
CA PHE A 490 13.84 16.36 -5.20
C PHE A 490 12.51 16.71 -4.50
N ASP A 491 12.55 17.46 -3.41
CA ASP A 491 11.34 17.86 -2.68
C ASP A 491 10.43 18.76 -3.54
N GLU A 492 10.99 19.63 -4.38
CA GLU A 492 10.21 20.46 -5.32
C GLU A 492 9.58 19.62 -6.45
N VAL A 493 10.22 18.54 -6.87
CA VAL A 493 9.65 17.60 -7.85
C VAL A 493 8.44 16.88 -7.26
N ILE A 494 8.50 16.45 -5.98
CA ILE A 494 7.36 15.85 -5.27
C ILE A 494 6.17 16.83 -5.22
N GLU A 495 6.41 18.07 -4.83
CA GLU A 495 5.37 19.11 -4.80
C GLU A 495 4.78 19.39 -6.18
N THR A 496 5.63 19.36 -7.22
CA THR A 496 5.19 19.51 -8.60
C THR A 496 4.31 18.34 -9.05
N ALA A 497 4.68 17.09 -8.71
CA ALA A 497 3.86 15.94 -8.99
C ALA A 497 2.48 16.03 -8.35
N GLN A 498 2.39 16.50 -7.09
CA GLN A 498 1.13 16.76 -6.40
C GLN A 498 0.28 17.81 -7.14
N ARG A 499 0.89 18.92 -7.59
CA ARG A 499 0.18 19.96 -8.36
C ARG A 499 -0.33 19.44 -9.70
N VAL A 500 0.49 18.66 -10.44
CA VAL A 500 0.11 18.04 -11.70
C VAL A 500 -1.05 17.07 -11.50
N ALA A 501 -1.03 16.27 -10.43
CA ALA A 501 -2.15 15.39 -10.07
C ALA A 501 -3.47 16.14 -9.89
N GLY A 502 -3.44 17.30 -9.22
CA GLY A 502 -4.62 18.17 -9.05
C GLY A 502 -5.19 18.72 -10.37
N GLN A 503 -4.36 18.80 -11.42
CA GLN A 503 -4.75 19.26 -12.75
C GLN A 503 -5.19 18.10 -13.67
N MET A 504 -4.94 16.85 -13.28
CA MET A 504 -5.30 15.68 -14.07
C MET A 504 -6.82 15.42 -13.98
N PRO A 505 -7.54 15.25 -15.11
CA PRO A 505 -8.94 14.87 -15.11
C PRO A 505 -9.20 13.57 -14.33
N ARG A 506 -10.37 13.47 -13.69
CA ARG A 506 -10.78 12.28 -12.92
C ARG A 506 -10.72 11.01 -13.75
N GLU A 507 -11.09 11.09 -15.02
CA GLU A 507 -11.13 9.97 -15.98
C GLU A 507 -9.75 9.34 -16.21
N LEU A 508 -8.68 10.05 -15.89
CA LEU A 508 -7.30 9.62 -16.07
C LEU A 508 -6.61 9.21 -14.76
N ARG A 509 -7.39 9.08 -13.65
CA ARG A 509 -6.93 8.72 -12.32
C ARG A 509 -7.54 7.39 -11.81
N CYS A 510 -7.20 6.28 -12.46
CA CYS A 510 -7.62 4.92 -12.06
C CYS A 510 -9.15 4.73 -11.90
N THR A 511 -9.94 5.30 -12.81
CA THR A 511 -11.42 5.20 -12.80
C THR A 511 -11.97 4.28 -13.88
N ALA A 512 -11.13 3.79 -14.78
CA ALA A 512 -11.52 3.07 -16.01
C ALA A 512 -12.42 3.89 -16.97
N LEU A 513 -12.50 5.22 -16.79
CA LEU A 513 -13.39 6.09 -17.58
C LEU A 513 -12.66 6.83 -18.71
N GLY A 514 -11.34 6.64 -18.88
CA GLY A 514 -10.54 7.35 -19.88
C GLY A 514 -9.34 6.58 -20.38
N GLY A 515 -8.55 7.19 -21.26
CA GLY A 515 -7.33 6.60 -21.80
C GLY A 515 -7.55 5.27 -22.50
N LEU A 516 -6.64 4.30 -22.28
CA LEU A 516 -6.73 2.96 -22.88
C LEU A 516 -7.93 2.15 -22.36
N SER A 517 -8.45 2.46 -21.18
CA SER A 517 -9.58 1.73 -20.58
C SER A 517 -10.83 1.75 -21.45
N ILE A 518 -11.08 2.84 -22.17
CA ILE A 518 -12.30 3.03 -23.01
C ILE A 518 -12.09 2.66 -24.49
N THR A 519 -10.96 2.06 -24.84
CA THR A 519 -10.76 1.59 -26.22
C THR A 519 -11.67 0.40 -26.55
N LYS A 520 -12.04 0.25 -27.81
CA LYS A 520 -12.88 -0.89 -28.28
C LYS A 520 -12.29 -2.24 -27.84
N THR A 521 -10.98 -2.38 -27.91
CA THR A 521 -10.27 -3.59 -27.49
C THR A 521 -10.36 -3.83 -26.01
N SER A 522 -10.22 -2.78 -25.18
CA SER A 522 -10.36 -2.87 -23.73
C SER A 522 -11.75 -3.35 -23.33
N LEU A 523 -12.78 -2.72 -23.87
CA LEU A 523 -14.18 -3.09 -23.61
C LEU A 523 -14.52 -4.52 -24.05
N ALA A 524 -13.98 -4.96 -25.21
CA ALA A 524 -14.16 -6.34 -25.67
C ALA A 524 -13.46 -7.38 -24.77
N ILE A 525 -12.29 -7.04 -24.23
CA ILE A 525 -11.59 -7.90 -23.28
C ILE A 525 -12.37 -7.98 -21.96
N GLU A 526 -12.88 -6.86 -21.47
CA GLU A 526 -13.68 -6.79 -20.24
C GLU A 526 -14.96 -7.66 -20.35
N ALA A 527 -15.71 -7.52 -21.45
CA ALA A 527 -16.89 -8.34 -21.73
C ALA A 527 -16.54 -9.85 -21.73
N ARG A 528 -15.45 -10.24 -22.41
CA ARG A 528 -15.00 -11.64 -22.45
C ARG A 528 -14.62 -12.18 -21.07
N LEU A 529 -13.99 -11.38 -20.21
CA LEU A 529 -13.64 -11.78 -18.85
C LEU A 529 -14.88 -11.94 -17.98
N ALA A 530 -15.87 -11.05 -18.12
CA ALA A 530 -17.14 -11.13 -17.42
C ALA A 530 -17.95 -12.39 -17.84
N GLU A 531 -18.01 -12.71 -19.13
CA GLU A 531 -18.66 -13.94 -19.64
C GLU A 531 -18.03 -15.20 -19.06
N LYS A 532 -16.69 -15.29 -19.03
CA LYS A 532 -15.98 -16.43 -18.43
C LYS A 532 -16.33 -16.61 -16.95
N LYS A 533 -16.42 -15.51 -16.20
CA LYS A 533 -16.77 -15.53 -14.78
C LYS A 533 -18.20 -15.99 -14.56
N ALA A 534 -19.16 -15.49 -15.35
CA ALA A 534 -20.57 -15.91 -15.30
C ALA A 534 -20.72 -17.41 -15.62
N ALA A 535 -20.00 -17.93 -16.62
CA ALA A 535 -20.00 -19.34 -16.96
C ALA A 535 -19.44 -20.23 -15.84
N ALA A 536 -18.37 -19.79 -15.17
CA ALA A 536 -17.80 -20.50 -14.02
C ALA A 536 -18.76 -20.54 -12.82
N CYS A 537 -19.47 -19.44 -12.54
CA CYS A 537 -20.48 -19.37 -11.48
C CYS A 537 -21.73 -20.22 -11.83
N GLY A 538 -22.17 -20.24 -13.08
CA GLY A 538 -23.30 -21.05 -13.54
C GLY A 538 -23.02 -22.56 -13.47
N ALA A 539 -21.82 -22.99 -13.76
CA ALA A 539 -21.41 -24.38 -13.65
C ALA A 539 -21.34 -24.88 -12.18
N ALA A 540 -21.02 -23.99 -11.23
CA ALA A 540 -21.02 -24.32 -9.80
C ALA A 540 -22.44 -24.45 -9.21
N SER A 541 -23.46 -23.82 -9.81
CA SER A 541 -24.85 -23.90 -9.37
C SER A 541 -25.61 -25.11 -9.93
N CYS A 542 -25.11 -25.78 -10.97
CA CYS A 542 -25.73 -26.98 -11.56
C CYS A 542 -25.36 -28.31 -10.84
N GLY A 543 -24.58 -28.28 -9.78
CA GLY A 543 -24.16 -29.46 -9.03
C GLY A 543 -25.08 -29.91 -7.89
N CYS A 544 -26.27 -29.33 -7.72
CA CYS A 544 -27.25 -29.73 -6.71
C CYS A 544 -28.62 -29.97 -7.32
N SER A 545 -28.76 -31.06 -8.06
CA SER A 545 -30.09 -31.70 -8.28
C SER A 545 -29.85 -33.12 -8.75
N HIS A 546 -29.77 -34.04 -7.78
CA HIS A 546 -30.44 -35.34 -7.81
C HIS A 546 -30.32 -35.97 -6.42
#